data_fd7663eb52000ec493dbe3612f63dd7e
#
_entry.id   fd7663eb52000ec493dbe3612f63dd7e
#
_cell.length_a   1.000
_cell.length_b   1.000
_cell.length_c   1.000
_cell.angle_alpha   90.00
_cell.angle_beta   90.00
_cell.angle_gamma   90.00
#
_symmetry.space_group_name_H-M   'P 1'
#
loop_
_entity.id
_entity.type
_entity.pdbx_description
1 polymer ?
#
loop_
_entity_poly.entity_id
_entity_poly.type
_entity_poly.pdbx_seq_one_letter_code
_entity_poly.pdbx_strand_id
1 'polypeptide(L)'
;MKNQITKVLVGLILLASGFLATANEKEREITLKTAKSKSVVLQMNNVKIGTEVTLWNQSGKLLFKDQVDNDTYSKIFNLDLLEKGELVLEVDNSETLEVRSINVSEGSAEFISSSEKVYAKPVVRVSENMMKIFLRDDHSGYKMNMKDQFGKSVCRQSIDKSNRGLQRYDVSKLSKGKYE
;
A
#
# COMPACT_ATOMS: atom_id res chain seq x y z
N MET A 1 -62.62 29.30 -44.65
CA MET A 1 -62.45 28.33 -43.54
C MET A 1 -61.04 27.78 -43.65
N LYS A 2 -60.12 28.19 -42.75
CA LYS A 2 -58.70 27.84 -42.78
C LYS A 2 -58.47 26.71 -41.77
N ASN A 3 -58.01 25.54 -42.22
CA ASN A 3 -57.60 24.44 -41.38
C ASN A 3 -56.14 24.67 -40.98
N GLN A 4 -55.93 24.88 -39.72
CA GLN A 4 -54.61 24.89 -39.09
C GLN A 4 -54.20 23.44 -38.82
N ILE A 5 -53.12 22.98 -39.45
CA ILE A 5 -52.49 21.69 -39.16
C ILE A 5 -51.43 21.96 -38.14
N THR A 6 -51.66 21.57 -36.88
CA THR A 6 -50.73 21.61 -35.80
C THR A 6 -49.74 20.44 -35.95
N LYS A 7 -48.50 20.75 -36.29
CA LYS A 7 -47.39 19.76 -36.29
C LYS A 7 -46.92 19.55 -34.88
N VAL A 8 -47.22 18.38 -34.32
CA VAL A 8 -46.64 17.93 -33.03
C VAL A 8 -45.26 17.39 -33.32
N LEU A 9 -44.26 18.10 -32.86
CA LEU A 9 -42.86 17.66 -32.88
C LEU A 9 -42.63 16.77 -31.65
N VAL A 10 -42.60 15.47 -31.86
CA VAL A 10 -42.20 14.51 -30.81
C VAL A 10 -40.69 14.51 -30.73
N GLY A 11 -40.16 15.22 -29.76
CA GLY A 11 -38.74 15.18 -29.43
C GLY A 11 -38.41 13.86 -28.73
N LEU A 12 -37.68 12.99 -29.40
CA LEU A 12 -37.13 11.76 -28.82
C LEU A 12 -35.91 12.14 -27.94
N ILE A 13 -36.12 12.26 -26.65
CA ILE A 13 -35.00 12.42 -25.67
C ILE A 13 -34.37 11.04 -25.44
N LEU A 14 -33.28 10.76 -26.14
CA LEU A 14 -32.37 9.65 -25.81
C LEU A 14 -31.66 9.98 -24.50
N LEU A 15 -32.20 9.49 -23.39
CA LEU A 15 -31.48 9.40 -22.15
C LEU A 15 -30.38 8.34 -22.30
N ALA A 16 -29.22 8.79 -22.71
CA ALA A 16 -27.97 7.99 -22.55
C ALA A 16 -27.71 7.86 -21.06
N SER A 17 -28.29 6.85 -20.42
CA SER A 17 -27.89 6.40 -19.10
C SER A 17 -26.48 5.79 -19.25
N GLY A 18 -25.46 6.64 -19.09
CA GLY A 18 -24.12 6.19 -18.93
C GLY A 18 -24.08 5.30 -17.67
N PHE A 19 -24.03 3.99 -17.86
CA PHE A 19 -23.59 3.08 -16.82
C PHE A 19 -22.14 3.42 -16.53
N LEU A 20 -21.92 4.25 -15.51
CA LEU A 20 -20.65 4.28 -14.81
C LEU A 20 -20.52 2.91 -14.15
N ALA A 21 -19.85 1.99 -14.83
CA ALA A 21 -19.36 0.78 -14.20
C ALA A 21 -18.31 1.25 -13.17
N THR A 22 -18.75 1.52 -11.95
CA THR A 22 -17.86 1.55 -10.81
C THR A 22 -17.35 0.13 -10.68
N ALA A 23 -16.12 -0.11 -11.15
CA ALA A 23 -15.38 -1.29 -10.77
C ALA A 23 -15.31 -1.24 -9.24
N ASN A 24 -16.11 -2.06 -8.58
CA ASN A 24 -16.04 -2.29 -7.16
C ASN A 24 -14.71 -3.04 -6.95
N GLU A 25 -13.62 -2.29 -6.82
CA GLU A 25 -12.38 -2.85 -6.30
C GLU A 25 -12.74 -3.39 -4.91
N LYS A 26 -12.76 -4.71 -4.77
CA LYS A 26 -13.01 -5.35 -3.47
C LYS A 26 -11.96 -4.81 -2.51
N GLU A 27 -12.41 -4.10 -1.50
CA GLU A 27 -11.54 -3.52 -0.49
C GLU A 27 -10.72 -4.62 0.17
N ARG A 28 -9.43 -4.37 0.31
CA ARG A 28 -8.53 -5.30 1.00
C ARG A 28 -8.91 -5.36 2.47
N GLU A 29 -9.17 -6.54 2.98
CA GLU A 29 -9.48 -6.78 4.39
C GLU A 29 -8.31 -7.49 5.06
N ILE A 30 -7.75 -6.90 6.11
CA ILE A 30 -6.74 -7.50 6.98
C ILE A 30 -7.31 -7.61 8.38
N THR A 31 -7.48 -8.84 8.82
CA THR A 31 -7.97 -9.14 10.17
C THR A 31 -6.88 -9.80 10.98
N LEU A 32 -6.63 -9.27 12.17
CA LEU A 32 -5.73 -9.84 13.17
C LEU A 32 -6.53 -10.18 14.43
N LYS A 33 -6.55 -11.44 14.82
CA LYS A 33 -7.32 -11.92 15.96
C LYS A 33 -6.41 -12.61 16.96
N THR A 34 -6.62 -12.35 18.24
CA THR A 34 -6.05 -13.15 19.34
C THR A 34 -6.70 -14.54 19.34
N ALA A 35 -5.89 -15.57 19.34
CA ALA A 35 -6.32 -16.95 19.52
C ALA A 35 -6.08 -17.39 20.98
N LYS A 36 -6.39 -18.66 21.30
CA LYS A 36 -6.09 -19.21 22.62
C LYS A 36 -4.59 -19.24 22.87
N SER A 37 -4.18 -19.03 24.12
CA SER A 37 -2.77 -18.96 24.52
C SER A 37 -2.02 -17.79 23.84
N LYS A 38 -0.71 -17.86 23.73
CA LYS A 38 0.13 -16.89 23.05
C LYS A 38 0.08 -17.06 21.51
N SER A 39 -1.11 -17.04 20.92
CA SER A 39 -1.24 -17.18 19.46
C SER A 39 -2.04 -16.05 18.85
N VAL A 40 -1.64 -15.63 17.67
CA VAL A 40 -2.29 -14.58 16.87
C VAL A 40 -2.57 -15.13 15.47
N VAL A 41 -3.77 -14.89 14.97
CA VAL A 41 -4.20 -15.29 13.62
C VAL A 41 -4.25 -14.07 12.73
N LEU A 42 -3.47 -14.07 11.67
CA LEU A 42 -3.56 -13.12 10.57
C LEU A 42 -4.43 -13.73 9.47
N GLN A 43 -5.46 -13.02 9.05
CA GLN A 43 -6.27 -13.35 7.88
C GLN A 43 -6.34 -12.16 6.96
N MET A 44 -6.13 -12.39 5.68
CA MET A 44 -6.20 -11.35 4.66
C MET A 44 -7.03 -11.83 3.48
N ASN A 45 -7.92 -10.95 2.97
CA ASN A 45 -8.71 -11.17 1.77
C ASN A 45 -8.45 -10.06 0.77
N ASN A 46 -8.57 -10.37 -0.52
CA ASN A 46 -8.32 -9.46 -1.64
C ASN A 46 -6.91 -8.84 -1.56
N VAL A 47 -5.94 -9.64 -1.16
CA VAL A 47 -4.54 -9.21 -1.05
C VAL A 47 -3.83 -9.40 -2.38
N LYS A 48 -2.91 -8.50 -2.71
CA LYS A 48 -2.13 -8.60 -3.94
C LYS A 48 -1.13 -9.75 -3.85
N ILE A 49 -1.07 -10.58 -4.89
CA ILE A 49 -0.03 -11.61 -5.03
C ILE A 49 1.34 -10.92 -4.99
N GLY A 50 2.29 -11.53 -4.29
CA GLY A 50 3.62 -10.96 -4.06
C GLY A 50 3.70 -10.03 -2.83
N THR A 51 2.59 -9.82 -2.10
CA THR A 51 2.63 -9.14 -0.80
C THR A 51 3.54 -9.90 0.15
N GLU A 52 4.43 -9.19 0.82
CA GLU A 52 5.35 -9.76 1.82
C GLU A 52 4.75 -9.57 3.22
N VAL A 53 4.83 -10.61 4.04
CA VAL A 53 4.44 -10.60 5.46
C VAL A 53 5.67 -10.86 6.29
N THR A 54 6.03 -9.93 7.17
CA THR A 54 7.17 -10.08 8.08
C THR A 54 6.76 -9.85 9.52
N LEU A 55 7.43 -10.54 10.44
CA LEU A 55 7.28 -10.36 11.88
C LEU A 55 8.65 -10.11 12.49
N TRP A 56 8.76 -9.02 13.23
CA TRP A 56 9.99 -8.55 13.87
C TRP A 56 9.83 -8.50 15.38
N ASN A 57 10.92 -8.74 16.11
CA ASN A 57 10.93 -8.45 17.55
C ASN A 57 11.38 -7.00 17.81
N GLN A 58 11.29 -6.58 19.06
CA GLN A 58 11.65 -5.24 19.52
C GLN A 58 13.12 -4.86 19.26
N SER A 59 14.03 -5.85 19.16
CA SER A 59 15.43 -5.60 18.81
C SER A 59 15.69 -5.47 17.30
N GLY A 60 14.64 -5.55 16.47
CA GLY A 60 14.76 -5.51 15.00
C GLY A 60 15.22 -6.83 14.39
N LYS A 61 15.15 -7.95 15.12
CA LYS A 61 15.42 -9.28 14.56
C LYS A 61 14.20 -9.80 13.83
N LEU A 62 14.38 -10.24 12.59
CA LEU A 62 13.36 -10.91 11.79
C LEU A 62 13.06 -12.28 12.41
N LEU A 63 11.77 -12.51 12.74
CA LEU A 63 11.27 -13.77 13.31
C LEU A 63 10.56 -14.62 12.27
N PHE A 64 9.90 -13.97 11.31
CA PHE A 64 9.13 -14.63 10.26
C PHE A 64 9.11 -13.79 9.01
N LYS A 65 9.11 -14.46 7.85
CA LYS A 65 8.95 -13.86 6.53
C LYS A 65 8.25 -14.85 5.62
N ASP A 66 7.24 -14.37 4.90
CA ASP A 66 6.50 -15.14 3.91
C ASP A 66 6.05 -14.24 2.76
N GLN A 67 5.72 -14.83 1.64
CA GLN A 67 5.19 -14.12 0.48
C GLN A 67 3.85 -14.71 0.09
N VAL A 68 2.86 -13.83 -0.09
CA VAL A 68 1.50 -14.22 -0.45
C VAL A 68 1.44 -14.60 -1.92
N ASP A 69 0.97 -15.80 -2.21
CA ASP A 69 0.86 -16.40 -3.55
C ASP A 69 -0.58 -16.44 -4.09
N ASN A 70 -1.58 -16.12 -3.28
CA ASN A 70 -3.00 -16.09 -3.62
C ASN A 70 -3.66 -14.76 -3.19
N ASP A 71 -4.89 -14.54 -3.58
CA ASP A 71 -5.66 -13.37 -3.16
C ASP A 71 -6.18 -13.46 -1.70
N THR A 72 -6.00 -14.61 -1.07
CA THR A 72 -6.30 -14.86 0.34
C THR A 72 -5.07 -15.40 1.05
N TYR A 73 -4.90 -15.02 2.32
CA TYR A 73 -3.80 -15.50 3.14
C TYR A 73 -4.26 -15.70 4.57
N SER A 74 -3.83 -16.80 5.19
CA SER A 74 -4.10 -17.07 6.59
C SER A 74 -2.88 -17.68 7.27
N LYS A 75 -2.49 -17.11 8.41
CA LYS A 75 -1.34 -17.58 9.19
C LYS A 75 -1.64 -17.51 10.68
N ILE A 76 -1.30 -18.59 11.38
CA ILE A 76 -1.30 -18.63 12.84
C ILE A 76 0.14 -18.46 13.30
N PHE A 77 0.39 -17.44 14.09
CA PHE A 77 1.67 -17.22 14.77
C PHE A 77 1.57 -17.80 16.18
N ASN A 78 2.26 -18.92 16.43
CA ASN A 78 2.46 -19.42 17.78
C ASN A 78 3.65 -18.70 18.41
N LEU A 79 3.39 -17.93 19.46
CA LEU A 79 4.37 -17.07 20.13
C LEU A 79 4.76 -17.61 21.52
N ASP A 80 4.44 -18.87 21.83
CA ASP A 80 4.64 -19.48 23.16
C ASP A 80 6.11 -19.44 23.60
N LEU A 81 7.03 -19.61 22.65
CA LEU A 81 8.48 -19.64 22.90
C LEU A 81 9.12 -18.23 22.89
N LEU A 82 8.35 -17.19 22.59
CA LEU A 82 8.88 -15.84 22.57
C LEU A 82 8.83 -15.21 23.96
N GLU A 83 9.86 -14.42 24.22
CA GLU A 83 9.93 -13.57 25.42
C GLU A 83 8.83 -12.50 25.39
N LYS A 84 8.51 -11.97 26.58
CA LYS A 84 7.60 -10.82 26.71
C LYS A 84 8.15 -9.62 25.94
N GLY A 85 7.28 -8.89 25.28
CA GLY A 85 7.64 -7.70 24.54
C GLY A 85 6.75 -7.42 23.37
N GLU A 86 7.07 -6.37 22.65
CA GLU A 86 6.34 -5.96 21.46
C GLU A 86 6.94 -6.62 20.21
N LEU A 87 6.07 -7.13 19.36
CA LEU A 87 6.41 -7.59 18.02
C LEU A 87 5.78 -6.63 17.01
N VAL A 88 6.43 -6.46 15.88
CA VAL A 88 5.97 -5.65 14.77
C VAL A 88 5.65 -6.57 13.60
N LEU A 89 4.38 -6.58 13.19
CA LEU A 89 3.90 -7.23 11.98
C LEU A 89 3.85 -6.20 10.86
N GLU A 90 4.48 -6.52 9.75
CA GLU A 90 4.45 -5.71 8.53
C GLU A 90 3.81 -6.50 7.40
N VAL A 91 2.91 -5.84 6.67
CA VAL A 91 2.29 -6.33 5.44
C VAL A 91 2.65 -5.37 4.33
N ASP A 92 3.56 -5.78 3.48
CA ASP A 92 4.20 -4.94 2.47
C ASP A 92 3.82 -5.37 1.05
N ASN A 93 3.25 -4.46 0.26
CA ASN A 93 2.96 -4.67 -1.16
C ASN A 93 3.50 -3.52 -2.02
N SER A 94 3.23 -3.56 -3.32
CA SER A 94 3.71 -2.53 -4.26
C SER A 94 3.17 -1.11 -4.00
N GLU A 95 2.11 -0.96 -3.19
CA GLU A 95 1.42 0.31 -3.00
C GLU A 95 1.44 0.81 -1.55
N THR A 96 1.45 -0.10 -0.59
CA THR A 96 1.36 0.22 0.84
C THR A 96 2.28 -0.65 1.67
N LEU A 97 2.76 -0.07 2.77
CA LEU A 97 3.32 -0.78 3.91
C LEU A 97 2.36 -0.59 5.08
N GLU A 98 1.81 -1.67 5.60
CA GLU A 98 0.96 -1.67 6.78
C GLU A 98 1.73 -2.24 7.96
N VAL A 99 1.71 -1.54 9.08
CA VAL A 99 2.46 -1.89 10.30
C VAL A 99 1.48 -2.02 11.45
N ARG A 100 1.59 -3.11 12.20
CA ARG A 100 0.76 -3.41 13.39
C ARG A 100 1.62 -3.98 14.50
N SER A 101 1.35 -3.60 15.74
CA SER A 101 2.05 -4.13 16.91
C SER A 101 1.25 -5.23 17.60
N ILE A 102 1.97 -6.24 18.08
CA ILE A 102 1.46 -7.33 18.90
C ILE A 102 2.20 -7.29 20.24
N ASN A 103 1.46 -7.17 21.33
CA ASN A 103 2.04 -7.27 22.68
C ASN A 103 2.01 -8.72 23.15
N VAL A 104 3.17 -9.28 23.46
CA VAL A 104 3.33 -10.62 24.04
C VAL A 104 3.55 -10.49 25.53
N SER A 105 2.67 -11.09 26.30
CA SER A 105 2.73 -11.16 27.76
C SER A 105 2.85 -12.60 28.27
N GLU A 106 2.82 -12.79 29.60
CA GLU A 106 2.81 -14.13 30.18
C GLU A 106 1.45 -14.80 29.93
N GLY A 107 1.42 -15.79 29.03
CA GLY A 107 0.23 -16.56 28.71
C GLY A 107 -0.71 -15.93 27.68
N SER A 108 -0.45 -14.73 27.16
CA SER A 108 -1.28 -14.12 26.11
C SER A 108 -0.46 -13.36 25.07
N ALA A 109 -1.05 -13.19 23.89
CA ALA A 109 -0.57 -12.29 22.87
C ALA A 109 -1.76 -11.48 22.34
N GLU A 110 -1.65 -10.16 22.30
CA GLU A 110 -2.74 -9.27 21.97
C GLU A 110 -2.32 -8.27 20.90
N PHE A 111 -3.22 -8.02 19.97
CA PHE A 111 -3.05 -6.97 18.98
C PHE A 111 -3.33 -5.60 19.59
N ILE A 112 -2.43 -4.63 19.35
CA ILE A 112 -2.60 -3.25 19.78
C ILE A 112 -3.33 -2.49 18.67
N SER A 113 -4.66 -2.35 18.78
CA SER A 113 -5.50 -1.71 17.74
C SER A 113 -5.08 -0.29 17.39
N SER A 114 -4.57 0.48 18.36
CA SER A 114 -4.08 1.85 18.14
C SER A 114 -2.73 1.91 17.42
N SER A 115 -2.06 0.78 17.21
CA SER A 115 -0.75 0.71 16.53
C SER A 115 -0.85 0.64 15.02
N GLU A 116 -2.03 0.42 14.48
CA GLU A 116 -2.23 0.32 13.03
C GLU A 116 -1.81 1.59 12.30
N LYS A 117 -0.86 1.43 11.39
CA LYS A 117 -0.38 2.51 10.52
C LYS A 117 -0.27 1.99 9.09
N VAL A 118 -0.82 2.73 8.16
CA VAL A 118 -0.74 2.42 6.74
C VAL A 118 0.05 3.53 6.04
N TYR A 119 1.16 3.15 5.43
CA TYR A 119 2.02 4.06 4.67
C TYR A 119 1.82 3.80 3.18
N ALA A 120 1.33 4.79 2.45
CA ALA A 120 1.24 4.70 1.00
C ALA A 120 2.62 4.87 0.37
N LYS A 121 3.03 3.92 -0.48
CA LYS A 121 4.31 3.99 -1.17
C LYS A 121 4.28 4.99 -2.32
N PRO A 122 5.37 5.72 -2.55
CA PRO A 122 5.50 6.57 -3.74
C PRO A 122 5.40 5.76 -5.04
N VAL A 123 4.73 6.30 -6.04
CA VAL A 123 4.73 5.73 -7.40
C VAL A 123 5.85 6.37 -8.21
N VAL A 124 6.81 5.56 -8.62
CA VAL A 124 7.94 6.00 -9.46
C VAL A 124 7.72 5.52 -10.91
N ARG A 125 7.81 6.42 -11.86
CA ARG A 125 7.76 6.12 -13.30
C ARG A 125 8.91 6.81 -14.02
N VAL A 126 9.56 6.08 -14.90
CA VAL A 126 10.60 6.63 -15.76
C VAL A 126 10.12 6.48 -17.21
N SER A 127 10.07 7.60 -17.94
CA SER A 127 9.75 7.62 -19.36
C SER A 127 10.58 8.68 -20.05
N GLU A 128 11.15 8.35 -21.20
CA GLU A 128 12.03 9.22 -21.97
C GLU A 128 13.13 9.83 -21.09
N ASN A 129 13.69 10.49 -20.75
CA ASN A 129 14.71 11.00 -19.82
C ASN A 129 14.13 11.67 -18.57
N MET A 130 12.90 11.35 -18.22
CA MET A 130 12.22 11.97 -17.10
C MET A 130 11.78 10.92 -16.07
N MET A 131 12.25 11.05 -14.83
CA MET A 131 11.73 10.31 -13.69
C MET A 131 10.63 11.14 -13.01
N LYS A 132 9.48 10.51 -12.83
CA LYS A 132 8.31 11.10 -12.17
C LYS A 132 8.04 10.31 -10.88
N ILE A 133 7.97 11.02 -9.76
CA ILE A 133 7.63 10.45 -8.44
C ILE A 133 6.33 11.09 -7.99
N PHE A 134 5.31 10.27 -7.78
CA PHE A 134 4.04 10.71 -7.24
C PHE A 134 3.91 10.26 -5.78
N LEU A 135 3.77 11.21 -4.87
CA LEU A 135 3.59 10.99 -3.44
C LEU A 135 2.08 10.95 -3.14
N ARG A 136 1.62 9.83 -2.59
CA ARG A 136 0.18 9.53 -2.44
C ARG A 136 -0.45 10.06 -1.15
N ASP A 137 0.35 10.30 -0.12
CA ASP A 137 -0.16 10.64 1.20
C ASP A 137 0.46 11.92 1.78
N ASP A 138 -0.08 12.32 2.93
CA ASP A 138 0.28 13.52 3.64
C ASP A 138 1.51 13.38 4.54
N HIS A 139 2.22 12.26 4.48
CA HIS A 139 3.38 12.04 5.34
C HIS A 139 4.47 13.06 5.00
N SER A 140 4.91 13.74 6.01
CA SER A 140 5.99 14.73 5.90
C SER A 140 7.34 14.03 5.97
N GLY A 141 8.25 14.48 5.14
CA GLY A 141 9.66 14.13 5.31
C GLY A 141 10.13 12.92 4.54
N TYR A 142 9.67 12.73 3.31
CA TYR A 142 10.32 11.78 2.41
C TYR A 142 11.76 12.19 2.13
N LYS A 143 12.65 11.22 2.16
CA LYS A 143 14.03 11.38 1.70
C LYS A 143 14.23 10.49 0.49
N MET A 144 14.51 11.09 -0.65
CA MET A 144 14.94 10.37 -1.83
C MET A 144 16.46 10.19 -1.78
N ASN A 145 16.92 8.98 -1.99
CA ASN A 145 18.34 8.68 -2.20
C ASN A 145 18.48 7.71 -3.36
N MET A 146 18.79 8.25 -4.53
CA MET A 146 19.02 7.45 -5.72
C MET A 146 20.46 6.94 -5.74
N LYS A 147 20.65 5.64 -5.90
CA LYS A 147 21.95 4.99 -5.98
C LYS A 147 22.12 4.31 -7.33
N ASP A 148 23.35 4.27 -7.82
CA ASP A 148 23.70 3.50 -9.01
C ASP A 148 23.87 1.99 -8.66
N GLN A 149 24.11 1.16 -9.66
CA GLN A 149 24.31 -0.27 -9.52
C GLN A 149 25.49 -0.68 -8.62
N PHE A 150 26.38 0.26 -8.27
CA PHE A 150 27.51 0.06 -7.37
C PHE A 150 27.22 0.57 -5.95
N GLY A 151 25.97 1.02 -5.68
CA GLY A 151 25.55 1.56 -4.40
C GLY A 151 26.00 3.01 -4.14
N LYS A 152 26.63 3.68 -5.13
CA LYS A 152 27.03 5.08 -5.02
C LYS A 152 25.81 5.98 -5.12
N SER A 153 25.64 6.89 -4.18
CA SER A 153 24.56 7.88 -4.23
C SER A 153 24.80 8.90 -5.34
N VAL A 154 23.85 8.99 -6.28
CA VAL A 154 23.87 9.92 -7.41
C VAL A 154 22.94 11.12 -7.19
N CYS A 155 21.94 10.98 -6.33
CA CYS A 155 21.05 12.07 -5.93
C CYS A 155 20.54 11.85 -4.52
N ARG A 156 20.55 12.92 -3.70
CA ARG A 156 19.88 12.95 -2.37
C ARG A 156 19.06 14.21 -2.27
N GLN A 157 17.81 14.04 -1.86
CA GLN A 157 16.89 15.16 -1.68
C GLN A 157 15.91 14.86 -0.58
N SER A 158 15.64 15.85 0.29
CA SER A 158 14.49 15.83 1.17
C SER A 158 13.30 16.42 0.42
N ILE A 159 12.16 15.73 0.50
CA ILE A 159 10.90 16.19 -0.08
C ILE A 159 10.02 16.57 1.09
N ASP A 160 9.82 17.84 1.30
CA ASP A 160 8.99 18.39 2.36
C ASP A 160 7.51 18.51 1.95
N LYS A 161 6.68 18.95 2.90
CA LYS A 161 5.24 19.10 2.68
C LYS A 161 4.86 20.10 1.59
N SER A 162 5.71 21.07 1.29
CA SER A 162 5.45 22.11 0.27
C SER A 162 5.55 21.55 -1.14
N ASN A 163 6.26 20.44 -1.31
CA ASN A 163 6.52 19.77 -2.58
C ASN A 163 5.65 18.52 -2.78
N ARG A 164 4.42 18.55 -2.34
CA ARG A 164 3.47 17.43 -2.49
C ARG A 164 3.12 17.15 -3.96
N GLY A 165 2.71 15.93 -4.21
CA GLY A 165 2.20 15.50 -5.52
C GLY A 165 3.31 15.02 -6.45
N LEU A 166 3.30 15.51 -7.68
CA LEU A 166 4.17 15.00 -8.73
C LEU A 166 5.53 15.72 -8.75
N GLN A 167 6.58 15.01 -8.38
CA GLN A 167 7.97 15.45 -8.56
C GLN A 167 8.50 14.98 -9.92
N ARG A 168 9.31 15.82 -10.57
CA ARG A 168 9.91 15.52 -11.87
C ARG A 168 11.41 15.73 -11.81
N TYR A 169 12.16 14.77 -12.31
CA TYR A 169 13.63 14.78 -12.34
C TYR A 169 14.10 14.46 -13.74
N ASP A 170 14.94 15.36 -14.30
CA ASP A 170 15.63 15.09 -15.55
C ASP A 170 16.77 14.09 -15.27
N VAL A 171 16.66 12.92 -15.87
CA VAL A 171 17.65 11.84 -15.76
C VAL A 171 18.47 11.63 -17.04
N SER A 172 18.39 12.56 -18.00
CA SER A 172 19.09 12.49 -19.29
C SER A 172 20.61 12.40 -19.17
N LYS A 173 21.16 12.94 -18.07
CA LYS A 173 22.60 12.94 -17.78
C LYS A 173 23.08 11.70 -17.03
N LEU A 174 22.18 10.81 -16.64
CA LEU A 174 22.57 9.57 -15.99
C LEU A 174 23.06 8.56 -17.03
N SER A 175 24.10 7.83 -16.68
CA SER A 175 24.60 6.72 -17.49
C SER A 175 23.54 5.64 -17.62
N LYS A 176 23.57 4.86 -18.71
CA LYS A 176 22.70 3.67 -18.81
C LYS A 176 23.07 2.68 -17.72
N GLY A 177 22.10 2.22 -16.96
CA GLY A 177 22.32 1.29 -15.86
C GLY A 177 21.07 1.10 -14.98
N LYS A 178 21.22 0.26 -13.96
CA LYS A 178 20.21 0.07 -12.92
C LYS A 178 20.43 1.12 -11.83
N TYR A 179 19.34 1.71 -11.36
CA TYR A 179 19.31 2.65 -10.24
C TYR A 179 18.27 2.19 -9.21
N GLU A 180 18.53 2.42 -7.96
CA GLU A 180 17.65 2.14 -6.82
C GLU A 180 17.35 3.39 -6.03
#